data_32f5257b24e1b1b3c114ad610c46df64
#
_entry.id   32f5257b24e1b1b3c114ad610c46df64
#
_cell.length_a   1.000
_cell.length_b   1.000
_cell.length_c   1.000
_cell.angle_alpha   90.00
_cell.angle_beta   90.00
_cell.angle_gamma   90.00
#
_symmetry.space_group_name_H-M   'P 1'
#
loop_
_entity.id
_entity.type
_entity.pdbx_description
1 polymer ?
#
loop_
_entity_poly.entity_id
_entity_poly.type
_entity_poly.pdbx_seq_one_letter_code
_entity_poly.pdbx_strand_id
1 'polypeptide(L)' 'MRIRLDGSHAEITYSMFRLREIFTVTSVSRAFPDRTHPRNYRVFVNIIPREIKSTR' A
#
# COMPACT_ATOMS: atom_id res chain seq x y z
N MET A 1 -10.49 -1.79 4.34
CA MET A 1 -10.07 -2.53 3.15
C MET A 1 -8.57 -2.72 3.18
N ARG A 2 -8.13 -3.91 2.90
CA ARG A 2 -6.70 -4.21 2.99
C ARG A 2 -6.17 -4.62 1.62
N ILE A 3 -5.02 -4.09 1.26
CA ILE A 3 -4.37 -4.44 0.01
C ILE A 3 -2.96 -4.93 0.29
N ARG A 4 -2.41 -5.65 -0.65
CA ARG A 4 -1.05 -6.15 -0.56
C ARG A 4 -0.22 -5.54 -1.67
N LEU A 5 0.94 -5.04 -1.31
CA LEU A 5 1.88 -4.49 -2.28
C LEU A 5 3.10 -5.41 -2.33
N ASP A 6 3.43 -5.87 -3.52
CA ASP A 6 4.61 -6.70 -3.75
C ASP A 6 5.49 -5.97 -4.76
N GLY A 7 6.75 -5.86 -4.45
CA GLY A 7 7.67 -5.24 -5.38
C GLY A 7 8.94 -4.81 -4.68
N SER A 8 9.78 -4.07 -5.38
CA SER A 8 11.00 -3.55 -4.80
C SER A 8 10.66 -2.47 -3.79
N HIS A 9 11.62 -2.14 -2.96
CA HIS A 9 11.43 -1.11 -1.96
C HIS A 9 10.99 0.20 -2.60
N ALA A 10 11.61 0.55 -3.72
CA ALA A 10 11.26 1.80 -4.40
C ALA A 10 9.84 1.76 -4.93
N GLU A 11 9.44 0.62 -5.49
CA GLU A 11 8.07 0.49 -6.01
C GLU A 11 7.05 0.60 -4.90
N ILE A 12 7.32 -0.03 -3.77
CA ILE A 12 6.40 0.02 -2.65
C ILE A 12 6.31 1.44 -2.11
N THR A 13 7.45 2.11 -1.97
CA THR A 13 7.46 3.47 -1.47
C THR A 13 6.67 4.41 -2.37
N TYR A 14 6.87 4.29 -3.67
CA TYR A 14 6.14 5.12 -4.61
C TYR A 14 4.65 4.83 -4.55
N SER A 15 4.29 3.55 -4.48
CA SER A 15 2.89 3.16 -4.43
C SER A 15 2.22 3.68 -3.17
N MET A 16 2.91 3.62 -2.04
CA MET A 16 2.37 4.16 -0.80
C MET A 16 2.12 5.66 -0.92
N PHE A 17 3.04 6.35 -1.56
CA PHE A 17 2.90 7.78 -1.76
C PHE A 17 1.64 8.09 -2.56
N ARG A 18 1.43 7.33 -3.63
CA ARG A 18 0.24 7.55 -4.49
C ARG A 18 -1.05 7.13 -3.79
N LEU A 19 -1.00 6.03 -3.03
CA LEU A 19 -2.19 5.58 -2.33
C LEU A 19 -2.70 6.62 -1.35
N ARG A 20 -1.81 7.33 -0.71
CA ARG A 20 -2.22 8.36 0.25
C ARG A 20 -2.93 9.52 -0.41
N GLU A 21 -2.76 9.69 -1.69
CA GLU A 21 -3.46 10.73 -2.42
C GLU A 21 -4.90 10.34 -2.72
N ILE A 22 -5.15 9.05 -2.83
CA ILE A 22 -6.45 8.54 -3.24
C ILE A 22 -7.24 8.01 -2.06
N PHE A 23 -6.55 7.37 -1.13
CA PHE A 23 -7.19 6.71 0.00
C PHE A 23 -6.63 7.26 1.30
N THR A 24 -7.39 7.04 2.36
CA THR A 24 -6.88 7.29 3.70
C THR A 24 -6.19 6.02 4.17
N VAL A 25 -4.90 6.09 4.42
CA VAL A 25 -4.13 4.94 4.89
C VAL A 25 -4.22 4.92 6.40
N THR A 26 -4.80 3.86 6.95
CA THR A 26 -5.00 3.76 8.40
C THR A 26 -3.87 3.02 9.08
N SER A 27 -3.28 2.03 8.42
CA SER A 27 -2.16 1.33 9.01
C SER A 27 -1.36 0.65 7.91
N VAL A 28 -0.10 0.40 8.22
CA VAL A 28 0.83 -0.22 7.28
C VAL A 28 1.64 -1.24 8.06
N SER A 29 1.74 -2.46 7.55
CA SER A 29 2.59 -3.45 8.16
C SER A 29 4.04 -3.16 7.82
N ARG A 30 4.96 -3.83 8.50
CA ARG A 30 6.36 -3.74 8.10
C ARG A 30 6.55 -4.49 6.79
N ALA A 31 7.69 -4.25 6.16
CA ALA A 31 8.03 -4.91 4.91
C ALA A 31 8.53 -6.32 5.21
N PHE A 32 7.91 -7.31 4.59
CA PHE A 32 8.33 -8.69 4.71
C PHE A 32 9.12 -9.06 3.46
N PRO A 33 10.35 -9.56 3.62
CA PRO A 33 11.13 -9.96 2.45
C PRO A 33 10.47 -11.12 1.72
N ASP A 34 10.56 -11.11 0.41
CA ASP A 34 10.06 -12.21 -0.39
C ASP A 34 11.16 -13.26 -0.48
N ARG A 35 10.86 -14.49 -0.13
CA ARG A 35 11.85 -15.56 -0.18
C ARG A 35 12.32 -15.85 -1.60
N THR A 36 11.41 -15.74 -2.54
CA THR A 36 11.71 -16.08 -3.91
C THR A 36 12.48 -14.98 -4.62
N HIS A 37 12.20 -13.74 -4.25
CA HIS A 37 12.84 -12.59 -4.88
C HIS A 37 13.45 -11.72 -3.80
N PRO A 38 14.72 -11.91 -3.48
CA PRO A 38 15.35 -11.23 -2.32
C PRO A 38 15.27 -9.71 -2.36
N ARG A 39 15.11 -9.14 -3.54
CA ARG A 39 15.01 -7.68 -3.65
C ARG A 39 13.60 -7.18 -3.53
N ASN A 40 12.64 -8.07 -3.44
CA ASN A 40 11.25 -7.69 -3.34
C ASN A 40 10.77 -7.81 -1.92
N TYR A 41 9.74 -7.03 -1.61
CA TYR A 41 9.14 -7.02 -0.30
C TYR A 41 7.65 -7.09 -0.44
N ARG A 42 7.00 -7.45 0.65
CA ARG A 42 5.55 -7.50 0.72
C ARG A 42 5.10 -6.63 1.87
N VAL A 43 4.14 -5.77 1.60
CA VAL A 43 3.61 -4.87 2.61
C VAL A 43 2.09 -4.96 2.55
N PHE A 44 1.46 -5.06 3.71
CA PHE A 44 0.01 -5.03 3.80
C PHE A 44 -0.41 -3.66 4.29
N VAL A 45 -1.38 -3.08 3.63
CA VAL A 45 -1.83 -1.73 3.90
C VAL A 45 -3.33 -1.75 4.13
N ASN A 46 -3.78 -1.15 5.21
CA ASN A 46 -5.19 -0.96 5.43
C ASN A 46 -5.57 0.44 5.01
N ILE A 47 -6.60 0.53 4.20
CA ILE A 47 -7.04 1.82 3.67
C ILE A 47 -8.54 1.94 3.79
N ILE A 48 -8.99 3.18 3.76
CA ILE A 48 -10.41 3.50 3.68
C ILE A 48 -10.57 4.37 2.45
N PRO A 49 -11.48 4.03 1.55
CA PRO A 49 -11.70 4.87 0.39
C PRO A 49 -12.13 6.26 0.87
N ARG A 50 -11.54 7.26 0.28
CA ARG A 50 -11.94 8.60 0.63
C ARG A 50 -13.36 8.77 0.20
N GLU A 51 -14.10 9.50 0.98
CA GLU A 51 -15.46 9.68 0.70
C GLU A 51 -15.65 10.34 -0.59
N ILE A 52 -16.38 9.75 -1.43
CA ILE A 52 -16.58 10.27 -2.67
C ILE A 52 -17.87 10.95 -2.66
N LYS A 53 -18.39 11.27 -2.05
CA LYS A 53 -19.52 11.92 -1.99
C LYS A 53 -20.14 12.25 -3.09
N SER A 54 -20.01 11.99 -3.42
CA SER A 54 -20.50 12.23 -4.04
C SER A 54 -21.41 12.54 -4.21
N THR A 55 -21.50 12.44 -4.33
CA THR A 55 -22.16 12.50 -4.38
C THR A 55 -22.95 12.90 -4.28
N ARG A 56 -23.06 13.22 -4.36
CA ARG A 56 -23.78 13.37 -4.15
C ARG A 56 -24.09 13.75 -4.40
#